data_18fd188c916fa6c7b2deb020ef6ffc49
#
_entry.id   18fd188c916fa6c7b2deb020ef6ffc49
#
_cell.length_a   1.000
_cell.length_b   1.000
_cell.length_c   1.000
_cell.angle_alpha   90.00
_cell.angle_beta   90.00
_cell.angle_gamma   90.00
#
_symmetry.space_group_name_H-M   'P 1'
#
loop_
_entity.id
_entity.type
_entity.pdbx_description
1 polymer ?
#
loop_
_entity_poly.entity_id
_entity_poly.type
_entity_poly.pdbx_seq_one_letter_code
_entity_poly.pdbx_strand_id
1 'polypeptide(L)'
;LATRSGFEAHYPEQLNAFGTITVFDLLIKYIREGRIRLDKHRFDVRATYHDPCNYGRKAQFRFGHGYFEEPRWIMDQCLHNWVDLYPTKMNQICCGGGGGTLTTGYNEERVFYGRKKMQQIRATGAQMVVVPCHSCHGQLNNIKEAYEMEGLQVKYLWELVADCLIL
;
A
#
# COMPACT_ATOMS: atom_id res chain seq x y z
N LEU A 1 1.33 0.19 13.40
CA LEU A 1 1.12 1.49 14.04
C LEU A 1 0.33 1.36 15.34
N ALA A 2 -0.93 0.92 15.29
CA ALA A 2 -1.80 0.85 16.48
C ALA A 2 -1.20 -0.02 17.58
N THR A 3 -0.73 -1.21 17.27
CA THR A 3 -0.08 -2.12 18.22
C THR A 3 1.11 -1.46 18.90
N ARG A 4 2.05 -0.91 18.14
CA ARG A 4 3.22 -0.23 18.69
C ARG A 4 2.82 0.96 19.58
N SER A 5 1.92 1.83 19.11
CA SER A 5 1.44 2.97 19.90
C SER A 5 0.72 2.54 21.19
N GLY A 6 -0.06 1.45 21.14
CA GLY A 6 -0.72 0.88 22.31
C GLY A 6 0.28 0.35 23.36
N PHE A 7 1.30 -0.39 22.91
CA PHE A 7 2.36 -0.86 23.80
C PHE A 7 3.18 0.29 24.39
N GLU A 8 3.57 1.29 23.58
CA GLU A 8 4.28 2.48 24.05
C GLU A 8 3.50 3.23 25.13
N ALA A 9 2.16 3.33 24.99
CA ALA A 9 1.32 4.08 25.92
C ALA A 9 0.98 3.31 27.20
N HIS A 10 0.82 1.99 27.13
CA HIS A 10 0.25 1.19 28.21
C HIS A 10 1.19 0.09 28.74
N TYR A 11 2.14 -0.37 27.92
CA TYR A 11 2.99 -1.52 28.22
C TYR A 11 4.41 -1.33 27.68
N PRO A 12 5.13 -0.26 28.05
CA PRO A 12 6.43 0.07 27.44
C PRO A 12 7.51 -0.98 27.68
N GLU A 13 7.48 -1.65 28.84
CA GLU A 13 8.45 -2.73 29.15
C GLU A 13 8.24 -3.95 28.22
N GLN A 14 6.97 -4.31 27.97
CA GLN A 14 6.63 -5.41 27.09
C GLN A 14 7.00 -5.12 25.64
N LEU A 15 6.92 -3.86 25.19
CA LEU A 15 7.34 -3.45 23.86
C LEU A 15 8.82 -3.78 23.62
N ASN A 16 9.68 -3.56 24.62
CA ASN A 16 11.11 -3.89 24.54
C ASN A 16 11.37 -5.39 24.50
N ALA A 17 10.52 -6.19 25.18
CA ALA A 17 10.64 -7.65 25.20
C ALA A 17 10.19 -8.30 23.87
N PHE A 18 9.15 -7.77 23.22
CA PHE A 18 8.57 -8.43 22.03
C PHE A 18 9.21 -8.02 20.72
N GLY A 19 9.77 -6.85 20.60
CA GLY A 19 10.25 -6.31 19.33
C GLY A 19 9.13 -6.29 18.26
N THR A 20 8.77 -5.14 17.75
CA THR A 20 7.78 -5.06 16.66
C THR A 20 8.47 -5.10 15.31
N ILE A 21 8.06 -6.01 14.43
CA ILE A 21 8.47 -6.08 13.03
C ILE A 21 7.27 -5.80 12.14
N THR A 22 7.47 -5.11 11.02
CA THR A 22 6.41 -4.94 10.02
C THR A 22 6.41 -6.09 9.03
N VAL A 23 5.28 -6.25 8.32
CA VAL A 23 5.21 -7.21 7.22
C VAL A 23 6.20 -6.87 6.10
N PHE A 24 6.50 -5.59 5.88
CA PHE A 24 7.52 -5.18 4.89
C PHE A 24 8.90 -5.71 5.28
N ASP A 25 9.33 -5.44 6.52
CA ASP A 25 10.64 -5.90 7.02
C ASP A 25 10.75 -7.42 6.97
N LEU A 26 9.66 -8.13 7.32
CA LEU A 26 9.63 -9.59 7.29
C LEU A 26 9.75 -10.13 5.86
N LEU A 27 9.02 -9.58 4.90
CA LEU A 27 9.09 -9.98 3.49
C LEU A 27 10.48 -9.69 2.92
N ILE A 28 11.02 -8.50 3.16
CA ILE A 28 12.38 -8.13 2.71
C ILE A 28 13.41 -9.10 3.29
N LYS A 29 13.31 -9.42 4.58
CA LYS A 29 14.18 -10.39 5.23
C LYS A 29 14.12 -11.75 4.52
N TYR A 30 12.93 -12.30 4.32
CA TYR A 30 12.76 -13.63 3.72
C TYR A 30 13.20 -13.69 2.26
N ILE A 31 13.00 -12.62 1.50
CA ILE A 31 13.48 -12.53 0.12
C ILE A 31 15.01 -12.48 0.10
N ARG A 32 15.63 -11.63 0.94
CA ARG A 32 17.10 -11.50 1.01
C ARG A 32 17.79 -12.76 1.50
N GLU A 33 17.17 -13.49 2.41
CA GLU A 33 17.67 -14.79 2.92
C GLU A 33 17.43 -15.95 1.92
N GLY A 34 16.77 -15.70 0.78
CA GLY A 34 16.41 -16.73 -0.20
C GLY A 34 15.35 -17.73 0.29
N ARG A 35 14.66 -17.43 1.39
CA ARG A 35 13.58 -18.26 1.95
C ARG A 35 12.32 -18.22 1.10
N ILE A 36 12.09 -17.12 0.39
CA ILE A 36 11.09 -17.00 -0.66
C ILE A 36 11.75 -16.46 -1.92
N ARG A 37 11.34 -17.00 -3.06
CA ARG A 37 11.78 -16.58 -4.38
C ARG A 37 10.59 -16.12 -5.18
N LEU A 38 10.77 -15.06 -5.97
CA LEU A 38 9.68 -14.40 -6.70
C LEU A 38 9.98 -14.39 -8.20
N ASP A 39 8.95 -14.68 -8.99
CA ASP A 39 8.96 -14.53 -10.44
C ASP A 39 8.57 -13.09 -10.81
N LYS A 40 9.57 -12.30 -11.16
CA LYS A 40 9.41 -10.90 -11.56
C LYS A 40 8.63 -10.72 -12.88
N HIS A 41 8.50 -11.78 -13.67
CA HIS A 41 7.82 -11.79 -14.98
C HIS A 41 6.43 -12.44 -14.91
N ARG A 42 5.94 -12.73 -13.71
CA ARG A 42 4.61 -13.34 -13.52
C ARG A 42 3.48 -12.50 -14.12
N PHE A 43 3.62 -11.18 -14.07
CA PHE A 43 2.64 -10.23 -14.61
C PHE A 43 3.26 -9.39 -15.73
N ASP A 44 2.65 -9.45 -16.92
CA ASP A 44 3.01 -8.60 -18.06
C ASP A 44 2.03 -7.43 -18.18
N VAL A 45 1.90 -6.65 -17.09
CA VAL A 45 1.04 -5.47 -17.01
C VAL A 45 1.81 -4.30 -16.44
N ARG A 46 1.45 -3.09 -16.86
CA ARG A 46 1.98 -1.90 -16.23
C ARG A 46 1.30 -1.67 -14.89
N ALA A 47 2.07 -1.59 -13.83
CA ALA A 47 1.57 -1.38 -12.48
C ALA A 47 1.97 -0.01 -11.92
N THR A 48 1.26 0.41 -10.86
CA THR A 48 1.63 1.57 -10.03
C THR A 48 1.42 1.24 -8.57
N TYR A 49 2.00 2.07 -7.69
CA TYR A 49 1.90 1.89 -6.25
C TYR A 49 1.22 3.07 -5.57
N HIS A 50 0.27 2.79 -4.67
CA HIS A 50 -0.35 3.81 -3.83
C HIS A 50 0.25 3.80 -2.42
N ASP A 51 0.92 4.89 -2.03
CA ASP A 51 1.39 5.11 -0.66
C ASP A 51 0.22 5.34 0.30
N PRO A 52 -0.05 4.46 1.29
CA PRO A 52 -1.06 4.72 2.29
C PRO A 52 -0.62 5.78 3.28
N CYS A 53 -1.51 6.69 3.66
CA CYS A 53 -1.18 7.75 4.61
C CYS A 53 -0.71 7.22 5.98
N ASN A 54 -1.25 6.09 6.44
CA ASN A 54 -0.89 5.49 7.72
C ASN A 54 0.54 4.93 7.72
N TYR A 55 0.93 4.18 6.68
CA TYR A 55 2.27 3.58 6.59
C TYR A 55 3.35 4.59 6.18
N GLY A 56 2.97 5.61 5.39
CA GLY A 56 3.86 6.69 5.00
C GLY A 56 3.88 7.83 6.02
N ARG A 57 3.11 8.89 5.73
CA ARG A 57 3.15 10.16 6.50
C ARG A 57 2.94 10.00 8.00
N LYS A 58 1.91 9.25 8.42
CA LYS A 58 1.61 9.10 9.83
C LYS A 58 2.70 8.33 10.59
N ALA A 59 3.27 7.29 9.96
CA ALA A 59 4.41 6.56 10.53
C ALA A 59 5.64 7.47 10.63
N GLN A 60 5.93 8.25 9.59
CA GLN A 60 7.03 9.21 9.59
C GLN A 60 6.91 10.21 10.75
N PHE A 61 5.75 10.81 10.93
CA PHE A 61 5.54 11.75 12.02
C PHE A 61 5.59 11.11 13.42
N ARG A 62 5.04 9.90 13.54
CA ARG A 62 4.90 9.25 14.87
C ARG A 62 6.14 8.52 15.32
N PHE A 63 6.90 7.93 14.39
CA PHE A 63 8.02 7.02 14.69
C PHE A 63 9.33 7.42 14.04
N GLY A 64 9.37 8.56 13.32
CA GLY A 64 10.55 9.01 12.59
C GLY A 64 10.84 8.19 11.33
N HIS A 65 10.00 7.22 10.98
CA HIS A 65 10.19 6.37 9.81
C HIS A 65 8.87 6.11 9.08
N GLY A 66 8.76 6.56 7.84
CA GLY A 66 7.67 6.25 6.92
C GLY A 66 8.09 5.16 5.94
N TYR A 67 7.24 4.15 5.80
CA TYR A 67 7.48 3.02 4.90
C TYR A 67 7.22 3.43 3.46
N PHE A 68 8.22 4.02 2.82
CA PHE A 68 8.18 4.47 1.43
C PHE A 68 9.04 3.61 0.52
N GLU A 69 10.24 3.24 0.97
CA GLU A 69 11.21 2.52 0.16
C GLU A 69 10.99 1.00 0.23
N GLU A 70 10.58 0.49 1.37
CA GLU A 70 10.38 -0.93 1.60
C GLU A 70 9.34 -1.54 0.62
N PRO A 71 8.13 -0.97 0.47
CA PRO A 71 7.18 -1.50 -0.51
C PRO A 71 7.67 -1.36 -1.95
N ARG A 72 8.43 -0.31 -2.29
CA ARG A 72 9.02 -0.13 -3.62
C ARG A 72 10.06 -1.21 -3.92
N TRP A 73 10.91 -1.49 -2.94
CA TRP A 73 11.87 -2.58 -3.06
C TRP A 73 11.17 -3.94 -3.28
N ILE A 74 10.05 -4.19 -2.58
CA ILE A 74 9.25 -5.42 -2.78
C ILE A 74 8.61 -5.41 -4.18
N MET A 75 8.07 -4.28 -4.64
CA MET A 75 7.56 -4.12 -6.00
C MET A 75 8.60 -4.48 -7.05
N ASP A 76 9.86 -4.03 -6.86
CA ASP A 76 11.00 -4.34 -7.74
C ASP A 76 11.34 -5.84 -7.79
N GLN A 77 11.01 -6.60 -6.75
CA GLN A 77 11.19 -8.05 -6.75
C GLN A 77 10.03 -8.80 -7.44
N CYS A 78 8.84 -8.19 -7.50
CA CYS A 78 7.62 -8.81 -8.03
C CYS A 78 7.32 -8.42 -9.48
N LEU A 79 7.74 -7.24 -9.92
CA LEU A 79 7.32 -6.66 -11.21
C LEU A 79 8.52 -6.07 -11.96
N HIS A 80 8.53 -6.27 -13.27
CA HIS A 80 9.51 -5.66 -14.17
C HIS A 80 9.02 -4.34 -14.79
N ASN A 81 7.70 -4.08 -14.76
CA ASN A 81 7.08 -2.90 -15.38
C ASN A 81 6.13 -2.20 -14.40
N TRP A 82 6.67 -1.27 -13.61
CA TRP A 82 5.85 -0.44 -12.74
C TRP A 82 6.40 0.99 -12.65
N VAL A 83 5.55 1.94 -12.27
CA VAL A 83 5.89 3.36 -12.12
C VAL A 83 5.25 3.94 -10.87
N ASP A 84 5.91 4.91 -10.25
CA ASP A 84 5.33 5.67 -9.14
C ASP A 84 4.19 6.59 -9.62
N LEU A 85 3.26 6.86 -8.71
CA LEU A 85 2.32 7.97 -8.86
C LEU A 85 3.04 9.31 -8.65
N TYR A 86 2.54 10.38 -9.26
CA TYR A 86 3.02 11.72 -9.00
C TYR A 86 1.88 12.64 -8.54
N PRO A 87 2.04 13.37 -7.42
CA PRO A 87 3.09 13.28 -6.41
C PRO A 87 3.03 11.96 -5.61
N THR A 88 4.15 11.57 -4.99
CA THR A 88 4.31 10.31 -4.27
C THR A 88 4.92 10.50 -2.87
N LYS A 89 5.06 9.42 -2.11
CA LYS A 89 5.68 9.40 -0.76
C LYS A 89 5.02 10.40 0.19
N MET A 90 5.79 11.31 0.79
CA MET A 90 5.28 12.32 1.70
C MET A 90 4.20 13.22 1.08
N ASN A 91 4.30 13.50 -0.22
CA ASN A 91 3.40 14.38 -0.95
C ASN A 91 2.24 13.65 -1.63
N GLN A 92 2.10 12.34 -1.42
CA GLN A 92 1.06 11.52 -2.04
C GLN A 92 -0.35 12.09 -1.79
N ILE A 93 -1.23 11.96 -2.78
CA ILE A 93 -2.66 12.31 -2.67
C ILE A 93 -3.40 11.16 -1.98
N CYS A 94 -4.22 11.47 -0.99
CA CYS A 94 -5.03 10.48 -0.28
C CYS A 94 -6.05 9.82 -1.22
N CYS A 95 -6.36 8.54 -0.99
CA CYS A 95 -7.43 7.84 -1.72
C CYS A 95 -8.84 8.23 -1.25
N GLY A 96 -8.96 8.85 -0.06
CA GLY A 96 -10.25 9.23 0.52
C GLY A 96 -10.87 8.18 1.45
N GLY A 97 -10.33 6.96 1.55
CA GLY A 97 -10.91 5.85 2.32
C GLY A 97 -10.45 5.74 3.78
N GLY A 98 -9.64 6.69 4.26
CA GLY A 98 -9.08 6.64 5.62
C GLY A 98 -10.02 7.17 6.71
N GLY A 99 -9.58 7.02 7.98
CA GLY A 99 -10.28 7.61 9.13
C GLY A 99 -11.67 7.02 9.41
N GLY A 100 -11.97 5.81 8.91
CA GLY A 100 -13.28 5.16 9.09
C GLY A 100 -14.33 5.58 8.05
N THR A 101 -14.01 6.42 7.08
CA THR A 101 -14.98 6.92 6.08
C THR A 101 -15.63 5.80 5.25
N LEU A 102 -14.96 4.65 5.08
CA LEU A 102 -15.55 3.48 4.41
C LEU A 102 -16.76 2.87 5.14
N THR A 103 -16.90 3.14 6.43
CA THR A 103 -17.98 2.61 7.28
C THR A 103 -19.03 3.65 7.63
N THR A 104 -18.96 4.84 7.01
CA THR A 104 -19.92 5.94 7.19
C THR A 104 -20.81 6.11 5.96
N GLY A 105 -21.88 6.87 6.09
CA GLY A 105 -22.80 7.19 4.98
C GLY A 105 -22.28 8.21 3.95
N TYR A 106 -21.04 8.72 4.11
CA TYR A 106 -20.47 9.76 3.23
C TYR A 106 -19.86 9.18 1.94
N ASN A 107 -20.61 8.39 1.20
CA ASN A 107 -20.11 7.71 0.00
C ASN A 107 -19.84 8.68 -1.14
N GLU A 108 -20.70 9.67 -1.36
CA GLU A 108 -20.56 10.64 -2.45
C GLU A 108 -19.31 11.52 -2.24
N GLU A 109 -19.15 12.06 -1.02
CA GLU A 109 -18.00 12.88 -0.66
C GLU A 109 -16.69 12.08 -0.77
N ARG A 110 -16.70 10.85 -0.33
CA ARG A 110 -15.55 9.95 -0.38
C ARG A 110 -15.15 9.64 -1.83
N VAL A 111 -16.12 9.37 -2.69
CA VAL A 111 -15.91 9.18 -4.12
C VAL A 111 -15.40 10.48 -4.75
N PHE A 112 -16.02 11.60 -4.46
CA PHE A 112 -15.57 12.92 -4.96
C PHE A 112 -14.12 13.24 -4.56
N TYR A 113 -13.72 13.00 -3.29
CA TYR A 113 -12.33 13.18 -2.86
C TYR A 113 -11.37 12.21 -3.56
N GLY A 114 -11.81 11.01 -3.88
CA GLY A 114 -11.04 9.99 -4.58
C GLY A 114 -10.69 10.33 -6.03
N ARG A 115 -11.39 11.30 -6.67
CA ARG A 115 -11.20 11.64 -8.08
C ARG A 115 -9.75 11.99 -8.47
N LYS A 116 -9.05 12.74 -7.60
CA LYS A 116 -7.65 13.10 -7.85
C LYS A 116 -6.73 11.88 -7.86
N LYS A 117 -7.02 10.90 -7.01
CA LYS A 117 -6.29 9.64 -6.98
C LYS A 117 -6.52 8.85 -8.28
N MET A 118 -7.76 8.77 -8.76
CA MET A 118 -8.04 8.09 -10.02
C MET A 118 -7.39 8.80 -11.22
N GLN A 119 -7.38 10.14 -11.24
CA GLN A 119 -6.65 10.91 -12.24
C GLN A 119 -5.14 10.59 -12.24
N GLN A 120 -4.53 10.50 -11.06
CA GLN A 120 -3.11 10.10 -10.95
C GLN A 120 -2.88 8.71 -11.53
N ILE A 121 -3.70 7.70 -11.16
CA ILE A 121 -3.56 6.34 -11.64
C ILE A 121 -3.74 6.31 -13.17
N ARG A 122 -4.79 6.95 -13.69
CA ARG A 122 -5.05 7.04 -15.14
C ARG A 122 -3.87 7.66 -15.90
N ALA A 123 -3.26 8.70 -15.35
CA ALA A 123 -2.11 9.37 -15.97
C ALA A 123 -0.87 8.47 -16.10
N THR A 124 -0.74 7.40 -15.31
CA THR A 124 0.36 6.43 -15.44
C THR A 124 0.13 5.43 -16.56
N GLY A 125 -1.09 5.26 -17.05
CA GLY A 125 -1.47 4.17 -17.96
C GLY A 125 -1.42 2.79 -17.29
N ALA A 126 -1.39 2.73 -15.95
CA ALA A 126 -1.30 1.46 -15.22
C ALA A 126 -2.61 0.67 -15.31
N GLN A 127 -2.47 -0.63 -15.49
CA GLN A 127 -3.55 -1.63 -15.48
C GLN A 127 -3.71 -2.29 -14.11
N MET A 128 -2.72 -2.10 -13.23
CA MET A 128 -2.74 -2.59 -11.86
C MET A 128 -2.29 -1.49 -10.89
N VAL A 129 -3.02 -1.32 -9.79
CA VAL A 129 -2.57 -0.50 -8.65
C VAL A 129 -2.35 -1.39 -7.44
N VAL A 130 -1.15 -1.34 -6.89
CA VAL A 130 -0.76 -2.12 -5.71
C VAL A 130 -0.84 -1.25 -4.47
N VAL A 131 -1.42 -1.80 -3.41
CA VAL A 131 -1.65 -1.07 -2.16
C VAL A 131 -1.54 -2.01 -0.95
N PRO A 132 -0.84 -1.64 0.12
CA PRO A 132 -0.71 -2.48 1.31
C PRO A 132 -1.77 -2.22 2.38
N CYS A 133 -2.70 -1.30 2.18
CA CYS A 133 -3.67 -0.87 3.19
C CYS A 133 -5.08 -1.31 2.85
N HIS A 134 -5.76 -1.99 3.80
CA HIS A 134 -7.13 -2.49 3.61
C HIS A 134 -8.13 -1.37 3.26
N SER A 135 -8.13 -0.26 4.00
CA SER A 135 -9.04 0.86 3.70
C SER A 135 -8.76 1.48 2.33
N CYS A 136 -7.48 1.57 1.91
CA CYS A 136 -7.15 2.07 0.58
C CYS A 136 -7.56 1.08 -0.51
N HIS A 137 -7.41 -0.24 -0.29
CA HIS A 137 -7.85 -1.27 -1.22
C HIS A 137 -9.36 -1.19 -1.46
N GLY A 138 -10.18 -1.17 -0.41
CA GLY A 138 -11.63 -1.02 -0.52
C GLY A 138 -12.03 0.29 -1.21
N GLN A 139 -11.39 1.40 -0.85
CA GLN A 139 -11.65 2.69 -1.47
C GLN A 139 -11.30 2.71 -2.97
N LEU A 140 -10.15 2.17 -3.36
CA LEU A 140 -9.74 2.13 -4.76
C LEU A 140 -10.69 1.27 -5.60
N ASN A 141 -11.19 0.17 -5.05
CA ASN A 141 -12.23 -0.63 -5.71
C ASN A 141 -13.53 0.15 -5.92
N ASN A 142 -13.97 0.92 -4.92
CA ASN A 142 -15.19 1.72 -5.05
C ASN A 142 -15.02 2.88 -6.06
N ILE A 143 -13.90 3.61 -6.00
CA ILE A 143 -13.72 4.76 -6.89
C ILE A 143 -13.39 4.36 -8.33
N LYS A 144 -12.77 3.19 -8.58
CA LYS A 144 -12.53 2.72 -9.96
C LYS A 144 -13.85 2.53 -10.73
N GLU A 145 -14.88 2.00 -10.07
CA GLU A 145 -16.22 1.84 -10.65
C GLU A 145 -16.84 3.21 -10.95
N ALA A 146 -16.82 4.12 -9.96
CA ALA A 146 -17.38 5.47 -10.10
C ALA A 146 -16.71 6.33 -11.18
N TYR A 147 -15.48 6.00 -11.56
CA TYR A 147 -14.70 6.73 -12.58
C TYR A 147 -14.40 5.89 -13.83
N GLU A 148 -15.20 4.84 -14.09
CA GLU A 148 -15.16 4.03 -15.30
C GLU A 148 -13.75 3.46 -15.59
N MET A 149 -13.16 2.86 -14.57
CA MET A 149 -11.85 2.19 -14.64
C MET A 149 -11.95 0.72 -14.22
N GLU A 150 -13.02 0.02 -14.65
CA GLU A 150 -13.31 -1.36 -14.28
C GLU A 150 -12.17 -2.33 -14.65
N GLY A 151 -11.45 -2.02 -15.73
CA GLY A 151 -10.27 -2.80 -16.15
C GLY A 151 -9.06 -2.65 -15.22
N LEU A 152 -9.06 -1.68 -14.28
CA LEU A 152 -7.98 -1.50 -13.32
C LEU A 152 -8.02 -2.60 -12.26
N GLN A 153 -6.96 -3.38 -12.14
CA GLN A 153 -6.78 -4.33 -11.04
C GLN A 153 -6.31 -3.59 -9.78
N VAL A 154 -7.02 -3.77 -8.67
CA VAL A 154 -6.58 -3.29 -7.35
C VAL A 154 -6.10 -4.49 -6.56
N LYS A 155 -4.82 -4.54 -6.23
CA LYS A 155 -4.19 -5.71 -5.61
C LYS A 155 -3.48 -5.34 -4.31
N TYR A 156 -3.60 -6.18 -3.28
CA TYR A 156 -2.74 -6.02 -2.11
C TYR A 156 -1.28 -6.35 -2.44
N LEU A 157 -0.35 -5.67 -1.76
CA LEU A 157 1.08 -5.95 -1.93
C LEU A 157 1.42 -7.40 -1.57
N TRP A 158 0.81 -7.96 -0.54
CA TRP A 158 1.02 -9.36 -0.14
C TRP A 158 0.37 -10.38 -1.07
N GLU A 159 -0.75 -10.06 -1.72
CA GLU A 159 -1.31 -10.87 -2.81
C GLU A 159 -0.37 -10.88 -4.00
N LEU A 160 0.18 -9.72 -4.37
CA LEU A 160 1.17 -9.64 -5.43
C LEU A 160 2.38 -10.53 -5.12
N VAL A 161 2.91 -10.46 -3.88
CA VAL A 161 4.02 -11.32 -3.44
C VAL A 161 3.63 -12.80 -3.52
N ALA A 162 2.42 -13.16 -3.03
CA ALA A 162 1.94 -14.54 -3.05
C ALA A 162 1.81 -15.09 -4.48
N ASP A 163 1.27 -14.29 -5.39
CA ASP A 163 1.09 -14.70 -6.78
C ASP A 163 2.43 -14.84 -7.54
N CYS A 164 3.45 -14.10 -7.12
CA CYS A 164 4.80 -14.16 -7.70
C CYS A 164 5.67 -15.27 -7.09
N LEU A 165 5.21 -16.02 -6.08
CA LEU A 165 6.01 -17.08 -5.46
C LEU A 165 6.38 -18.16 -6.49
N ILE A 166 7.65 -18.54 -6.48
CA ILE A 166 8.18 -19.73 -7.17
C ILE A 166 8.14 -20.88 -6.16
N LEU A 167 7.22 -21.83 -6.39
CA LEU A 167 7.04 -23.02 -5.56
C LEU A 167 7.99 -24.14 -5.99
#